data_29e30e862290dcbcce21a610efe355aa
#
_entry.id   29e30e862290dcbcce21a610efe355aa
#
_cell.length_a   1.000
_cell.length_b   1.000
_cell.length_c   1.000
_cell.angle_alpha   90.00
_cell.angle_beta   90.00
_cell.angle_gamma   90.00
#
_symmetry.space_group_name_H-M   'P 1'
#
loop_
_entity.id
_entity.type
_entity.pdbx_description
1 polymer ?
#
loop_
_entity_poly.entity_id
_entity_poly.type
_entity_poly.pdbx_seq_one_letter_code
_entity_poly.pdbx_strand_id
1 'polypeptide(L)'
;MKTIIGIDPGANGAIAWIQDGKPCVEKMPDTLRDLWELIDSICGLTSNHGYAPCIAYIEAVHSSPQMGVRSAFSFGQGFGRLEMALTAAGIPFERVTPQKWQKALGCLSGGDKNKTKAKAQELFPTMKCTHATSDALLIAEYGRRVNQ
;
A
#
# COMPACT_ATOMS: atom_id res chain seq x y z
N MET A 1 3.35 -19.52 0.39
CA MET A 1 2.41 -18.56 -0.23
C MET A 1 3.11 -17.20 -0.43
N LYS A 2 2.65 -16.42 -1.41
CA LYS A 2 3.25 -15.11 -1.72
C LYS A 2 2.66 -14.04 -0.82
N THR A 3 3.48 -13.20 -0.21
CA THR A 3 3.01 -12.03 0.53
C THR A 3 2.65 -10.92 -0.46
N ILE A 4 1.45 -10.38 -0.35
CA ILE A 4 0.96 -9.28 -1.19
C ILE A 4 0.97 -7.99 -0.39
N ILE A 5 1.67 -6.99 -0.89
CA ILE A 5 1.80 -5.68 -0.24
C ILE A 5 0.96 -4.66 -1.02
N GLY A 6 0.15 -3.88 -0.33
CA GLY A 6 -0.60 -2.76 -0.88
C GLY A 6 -0.15 -1.46 -0.25
N ILE A 7 0.14 -0.45 -1.08
CA ILE A 7 0.69 0.82 -0.62
C ILE A 7 -0.17 1.98 -1.11
N ASP A 8 -0.71 2.73 -0.17
CA ASP A 8 -1.29 4.06 -0.36
C ASP A 8 -0.21 5.08 -0.01
N PRO A 9 0.45 5.70 -1.02
CA PRO A 9 1.56 6.61 -0.78
C PRO A 9 1.09 7.93 -0.17
N GLY A 10 2.03 8.68 0.40
CA GLY A 10 1.79 9.96 1.06
C GLY A 10 1.89 9.85 2.58
N ALA A 11 2.09 11.00 3.25
CA ALA A 11 2.29 11.06 4.70
C ALA A 11 1.10 10.54 5.50
N ASN A 12 -0.12 10.65 4.94
CA ASN A 12 -1.37 10.17 5.55
C ASN A 12 -1.83 8.82 4.98
N GLY A 13 -0.99 8.16 4.22
CA GLY A 13 -1.26 6.84 3.67
C GLY A 13 -0.86 5.72 4.62
N ALA A 14 -0.72 4.52 4.06
CA ALA A 14 -0.40 3.32 4.82
C ALA A 14 0.27 2.25 3.94
N ILE A 15 0.84 1.27 4.59
CA ILE A 15 1.34 0.03 3.98
C ILE A 15 0.56 -1.13 4.59
N ALA A 16 -0.13 -1.89 3.75
CA ALA A 16 -0.84 -3.10 4.14
C ALA A 16 -0.19 -4.32 3.50
N TRP A 17 -0.33 -5.47 4.14
CA TRP A 17 0.10 -6.73 3.53
C TRP A 17 -0.83 -7.87 3.92
N ILE A 18 -0.95 -8.84 3.03
CA ILE A 18 -1.70 -10.06 3.24
C ILE A 18 -0.71 -11.23 3.12
N GLN A 19 -0.51 -11.93 4.20
CA GLN A 19 0.34 -13.11 4.28
C GLN A 19 -0.46 -14.29 4.83
N ASP A 20 -0.47 -15.39 4.11
CA ASP A 20 -1.24 -16.59 4.47
C ASP A 20 -2.72 -16.29 4.78
N GLY A 21 -3.31 -15.36 4.02
CA GLY A 21 -4.69 -14.92 4.18
C GLY A 21 -4.93 -13.96 5.36
N LYS A 22 -3.89 -13.62 6.12
CA LYS A 22 -3.99 -12.71 7.27
C LYS A 22 -3.61 -11.28 6.84
N PRO A 23 -4.53 -10.33 6.94
CA PRO A 23 -4.24 -8.93 6.65
C PRO A 23 -3.56 -8.24 7.84
N CYS A 24 -2.61 -7.39 7.53
CA CYS A 24 -1.97 -6.46 8.45
C CYS A 24 -1.89 -5.09 7.79
N VAL A 25 -1.83 -4.02 8.56
CA VAL A 25 -1.66 -2.67 8.05
C VAL A 25 -0.98 -1.77 9.08
N GLU A 26 -0.09 -0.92 8.61
CA GLU A 26 0.53 0.15 9.39
C GLU A 26 0.43 1.47 8.64
N LYS A 27 0.31 2.56 9.39
CA LYS A 27 0.38 3.90 8.82
C LYS A 27 1.75 4.13 8.20
N MET A 28 1.80 5.02 7.19
CA MET A 28 3.05 5.37 6.54
C MET A 28 4.10 5.79 7.56
N PRO A 29 5.27 5.12 7.60
CA PRO A 29 6.36 5.49 8.49
C PRO A 29 6.90 6.90 8.24
N ASP A 30 7.29 7.60 9.30
CA ASP A 30 7.76 8.99 9.21
C ASP A 30 9.22 9.09 8.78
N THR A 31 10.04 8.09 9.10
CA THR A 31 11.48 8.11 8.82
C THR A 31 11.86 7.08 7.75
N LEU A 32 12.98 7.32 7.08
CA LEU A 32 13.54 6.37 6.10
C LEU A 32 13.90 5.04 6.75
N ARG A 33 14.42 5.08 7.98
CA ARG A 33 14.77 3.88 8.74
C ARG A 33 13.53 3.05 9.05
N ASP A 34 12.50 3.68 9.60
CA ASP A 34 11.26 2.98 9.96
C ASP A 34 10.59 2.38 8.72
N LEU A 35 10.62 3.10 7.59
CA LEU A 35 10.13 2.58 6.31
C LEU A 35 10.90 1.31 5.90
N TRP A 36 12.23 1.37 5.96
CA TRP A 36 13.06 0.22 5.61
C TRP A 36 12.83 -0.96 6.56
N GLU A 37 12.80 -0.71 7.87
CA GLU A 37 12.56 -1.74 8.88
C GLU A 37 11.19 -2.41 8.71
N LEU A 38 10.16 -1.64 8.34
CA LEU A 38 8.85 -2.20 8.04
C LEU A 38 8.89 -3.12 6.80
N ILE A 39 9.48 -2.67 5.70
CA ILE A 39 9.61 -3.49 4.48
C ILE A 39 10.43 -4.75 4.75
N ASP A 40 11.52 -4.62 5.48
CA ASP A 40 12.36 -5.76 5.88
C ASP A 40 11.58 -6.77 6.73
N SER A 41 10.81 -6.29 7.70
CA SER A 41 10.00 -7.14 8.58
C SER A 41 8.91 -7.92 7.83
N ILE A 42 8.29 -7.30 6.81
CA ILE A 42 7.25 -7.94 6.00
C ILE A 42 7.82 -9.09 5.16
N CYS A 43 8.99 -8.90 4.59
CA CYS A 43 9.58 -9.85 3.65
C CYS A 43 10.63 -10.78 4.27
N GLY A 44 11.06 -10.51 5.50
CA GLY A 44 12.06 -11.32 6.22
C GLY A 44 13.43 -11.30 5.57
N LEU A 45 13.84 -10.17 4.96
CA LEU A 45 15.07 -10.06 4.19
C LEU A 45 16.32 -10.32 5.03
N THR A 46 16.30 -9.87 6.29
CA THR A 46 17.41 -10.04 7.24
C THR A 46 17.18 -11.21 8.22
N SER A 47 16.03 -11.88 8.13
CA SER A 47 15.72 -12.99 9.02
C SER A 47 16.42 -14.29 8.59
N ASN A 48 16.86 -15.05 9.57
CA ASN A 48 17.44 -16.39 9.34
C ASN A 48 16.40 -17.46 8.94
N HIS A 49 15.13 -17.08 8.78
CA HIS A 49 14.01 -17.98 8.51
C HIS A 49 13.66 -18.13 7.03
N GLY A 50 14.44 -17.53 6.15
CA GLY A 50 14.24 -17.58 4.71
C GLY A 50 13.35 -16.44 4.16
N TYR A 51 13.64 -16.09 2.93
CA TYR A 51 12.94 -15.05 2.17
C TYR A 51 11.52 -15.50 1.81
N ALA A 52 10.53 -14.73 2.25
CA ALA A 52 9.16 -14.92 1.78
C ALA A 52 8.97 -14.18 0.44
N PRO A 53 8.51 -14.86 -0.63
CA PRO A 53 8.28 -14.19 -1.90
C PRO A 53 7.19 -13.10 -1.73
N CYS A 54 7.56 -11.87 -2.06
CA CYS A 54 6.68 -10.71 -1.97
C CYS A 54 6.40 -10.13 -3.35
N ILE A 55 5.25 -9.49 -3.51
CA ILE A 55 4.94 -8.56 -4.60
C ILE A 55 4.19 -7.37 -4.04
N ALA A 56 4.48 -6.18 -4.54
CA ALA A 56 3.84 -4.95 -4.09
C ALA A 56 2.98 -4.31 -5.18
N TYR A 57 1.91 -3.69 -4.75
CA TYR A 57 1.04 -2.82 -5.56
C TYR A 57 1.04 -1.45 -4.91
N ILE A 58 1.52 -0.45 -5.64
CA ILE A 58 1.56 0.93 -5.17
C ILE A 58 0.59 1.77 -5.98
N GLU A 59 -0.24 2.56 -5.31
CA GLU A 59 -1.16 3.44 -6.00
C GLU A 59 -0.39 4.42 -6.89
N ALA A 60 -0.74 4.44 -8.17
CA ALA A 60 -0.17 5.37 -9.12
C ALA A 60 -0.68 6.78 -8.83
N VAL A 61 0.22 7.64 -8.42
CA VAL A 61 -0.05 9.02 -8.06
C VAL A 61 0.80 9.97 -8.88
N HIS A 62 0.32 11.18 -9.05
CA HIS A 62 1.04 12.26 -9.73
C HIS A 62 0.67 13.60 -9.10
N SER A 63 1.50 14.60 -9.31
CA SER A 63 1.16 15.95 -8.91
C SER A 63 0.03 16.52 -9.77
N SER A 64 -0.79 17.39 -9.20
CA SER A 64 -1.80 18.14 -9.92
C SER A 64 -1.45 19.63 -9.93
N PRO A 65 -1.95 20.40 -10.93
CA PRO A 65 -1.72 21.85 -10.96
C PRO A 65 -2.26 22.60 -9.73
N GLN A 66 -3.22 22.01 -9.01
CA GLN A 66 -3.79 22.58 -7.80
C GLN A 66 -2.97 22.30 -6.54
N MET A 67 -2.00 21.38 -6.64
CA MET A 67 -1.13 21.03 -5.52
C MET A 67 -0.07 22.12 -5.30
N GLY A 68 0.12 22.57 -4.06
CA GLY A 68 1.18 23.51 -3.72
C GLY A 68 2.57 22.91 -4.01
N VAL A 69 3.52 23.75 -4.38
CA VAL A 69 4.88 23.34 -4.77
C VAL A 69 5.56 22.50 -3.69
N ARG A 70 5.47 22.90 -2.42
CA ARG A 70 6.04 22.13 -1.30
C ARG A 70 5.38 20.76 -1.15
N SER A 71 4.05 20.72 -1.27
CA SER A 71 3.30 19.46 -1.18
C SER A 71 3.64 18.52 -2.33
N ALA A 72 3.74 19.03 -3.56
CA ALA A 72 4.14 18.25 -4.72
C ALA A 72 5.55 17.68 -4.57
N PHE A 73 6.49 18.49 -4.08
CA PHE A 73 7.86 18.04 -3.84
C PHE A 73 7.93 16.96 -2.76
N SER A 74 7.31 17.19 -1.60
CA SER A 74 7.26 16.21 -0.49
C SER A 74 6.58 14.92 -0.91
N PHE A 75 5.50 15.01 -1.67
CA PHE A 75 4.77 13.85 -2.16
C PHE A 75 5.60 13.03 -3.16
N GLY A 76 6.24 13.68 -4.13
CA GLY A 76 7.15 13.02 -5.06
C GLY A 76 8.35 12.38 -4.38
N GLN A 77 8.92 13.06 -3.37
CA GLN A 77 10.01 12.54 -2.58
C GLN A 77 9.58 11.27 -1.78
N GLY A 78 8.40 11.29 -1.18
CA GLY A 78 7.83 10.14 -0.47
C GLY A 78 7.58 8.95 -1.39
N PHE A 79 7.03 9.20 -2.58
CA PHE A 79 6.80 8.17 -3.59
C PHE A 79 8.12 7.53 -4.06
N GLY A 80 9.14 8.33 -4.36
CA GLY A 80 10.45 7.83 -4.76
C GLY A 80 11.14 7.00 -3.66
N ARG A 81 10.95 7.35 -2.39
CA ARG A 81 11.45 6.56 -1.24
C ARG A 81 10.83 5.17 -1.20
N LEU A 82 9.53 5.07 -1.42
CA LEU A 82 8.81 3.79 -1.47
C LEU A 82 9.31 2.91 -2.62
N GLU A 83 9.43 3.46 -3.80
CA GLU A 83 9.95 2.73 -4.96
C GLU A 83 11.38 2.26 -4.73
N MET A 84 12.23 3.11 -4.15
CA MET A 84 13.61 2.73 -3.85
C MET A 84 13.70 1.66 -2.76
N ALA A 85 12.86 1.74 -1.72
CA ALA A 85 12.81 0.73 -0.67
C ALA A 85 12.42 -0.65 -1.23
N LEU A 86 11.39 -0.70 -2.08
CA LEU A 86 10.97 -1.93 -2.75
C LEU A 86 12.05 -2.47 -3.68
N THR A 87 12.69 -1.60 -4.45
CA THR A 87 13.78 -1.97 -5.37
C THR A 87 14.99 -2.53 -4.60
N ALA A 88 15.40 -1.86 -3.53
CA ALA A 88 16.52 -2.30 -2.69
C ALA A 88 16.23 -3.63 -1.99
N ALA A 89 14.98 -3.87 -1.63
CA ALA A 89 14.50 -5.12 -1.06
C ALA A 89 14.33 -6.25 -2.10
N GLY A 90 14.52 -5.97 -3.38
CA GLY A 90 14.29 -6.95 -4.46
C GLY A 90 12.82 -7.34 -4.62
N ILE A 91 11.89 -6.50 -4.18
CA ILE A 91 10.46 -6.76 -4.25
C ILE A 91 9.93 -6.23 -5.59
N PRO A 92 9.43 -7.09 -6.48
CA PRO A 92 8.77 -6.62 -7.69
C PRO A 92 7.50 -5.85 -7.32
N PHE A 93 7.23 -4.75 -8.04
CA PHE A 93 6.04 -3.96 -7.78
C PHE A 93 5.38 -3.45 -9.06
N GLU A 94 4.08 -3.24 -8.98
CA GLU A 94 3.28 -2.61 -10.02
C GLU A 94 2.64 -1.32 -9.51
N ARG A 95 2.58 -0.30 -10.37
CA ARG A 95 1.77 0.89 -10.12
C ARG A 95 0.35 0.62 -10.60
N VAL A 96 -0.63 0.89 -9.74
CA VAL A 96 -2.05 0.71 -10.06
C VAL A 96 -2.81 2.01 -9.86
N THR A 97 -3.62 2.40 -10.84
CA THR A 97 -4.44 3.62 -10.71
C THR A 97 -5.60 3.41 -9.73
N PRO A 98 -6.05 4.48 -9.04
CA PRO A 98 -7.23 4.41 -8.18
C PRO A 98 -8.45 3.81 -8.89
N GLN A 99 -8.70 4.22 -10.11
CA GLN A 99 -9.83 3.72 -10.89
C GLN A 99 -9.75 2.22 -11.14
N LYS A 100 -8.54 1.70 -11.39
CA LYS A 100 -8.34 0.28 -11.70
C LYS A 100 -8.63 -0.61 -10.50
N TRP A 101 -8.05 -0.32 -9.34
CA TRP A 101 -8.27 -1.15 -8.17
C TRP A 101 -9.68 -0.95 -7.57
N GLN A 102 -10.22 0.28 -7.58
CA GLN A 102 -11.57 0.55 -7.10
C GLN A 102 -12.63 -0.15 -7.95
N LYS A 103 -12.47 -0.11 -9.28
CA LYS A 103 -13.38 -0.81 -10.20
C LYS A 103 -13.33 -2.33 -9.98
N ALA A 104 -12.14 -2.90 -9.84
CA ALA A 104 -11.95 -4.33 -9.61
C ALA A 104 -12.59 -4.82 -8.30
N LEU A 105 -12.63 -3.96 -7.28
CA LEU A 105 -13.24 -4.26 -5.98
C LEU A 105 -14.70 -3.79 -5.85
N GLY A 106 -15.26 -3.17 -6.88
CA GLY A 106 -16.64 -2.68 -6.85
C GLY A 106 -16.86 -1.49 -5.92
N CYS A 107 -15.86 -0.61 -5.75
CA CYS A 107 -15.92 0.54 -4.84
C CYS A 107 -15.45 1.85 -5.49
N LEU A 108 -15.79 2.08 -6.76
CA LEU A 108 -15.52 3.36 -7.41
C LEU A 108 -16.10 4.50 -6.56
N SER A 109 -15.20 5.34 -6.04
CA SER A 109 -15.57 6.32 -5.02
C SER A 109 -15.80 7.73 -5.57
N GLY A 110 -15.19 8.07 -6.71
CA GLY A 110 -15.19 9.46 -7.21
C GLY A 110 -14.52 10.43 -6.21
N GLY A 111 -13.61 9.94 -5.37
CA GLY A 111 -12.94 10.70 -4.31
C GLY A 111 -13.63 10.65 -2.94
N ASP A 112 -14.77 9.97 -2.82
CA ASP A 112 -15.45 9.79 -1.53
C ASP A 112 -14.76 8.69 -0.69
N LYS A 113 -13.98 9.11 0.27
CA LYS A 113 -13.24 8.20 1.16
C LYS A 113 -14.12 7.35 2.08
N ASN A 114 -15.38 7.71 2.27
CA ASN A 114 -16.31 6.88 3.04
C ASN A 114 -16.68 5.61 2.28
N LYS A 115 -16.74 5.64 0.96
CA LYS A 115 -17.00 4.46 0.12
C LYS A 115 -15.89 3.44 0.20
N THR A 116 -14.62 3.85 0.08
CA THR A 116 -13.49 2.94 0.21
C THR A 116 -13.33 2.41 1.62
N LYS A 117 -13.55 3.26 2.63
CA LYS A 117 -13.55 2.82 4.03
C LYS A 117 -14.62 1.76 4.32
N ALA A 118 -15.85 1.97 3.85
CA ALA A 118 -16.93 1.01 4.01
C ALA A 118 -16.60 -0.33 3.33
N LYS A 119 -16.01 -0.28 2.13
CA LYS A 119 -15.58 -1.49 1.41
C LYS A 119 -14.47 -2.23 2.14
N ALA A 120 -13.49 -1.52 2.67
CA ALA A 120 -12.43 -2.13 3.47
C ALA A 120 -13.00 -2.81 4.73
N GLN A 121 -13.92 -2.15 5.44
CA GLN A 121 -14.57 -2.72 6.61
C GLN A 121 -15.43 -3.95 6.29
N GLU A 122 -16.06 -3.98 5.10
CA GLU A 122 -16.80 -5.15 4.61
C GLU A 122 -15.86 -6.35 4.36
N LEU A 123 -14.73 -6.10 3.70
CA LEU A 123 -13.78 -7.16 3.33
C LEU A 123 -12.90 -7.62 4.50
N PHE A 124 -12.67 -6.75 5.46
CA PHE A 124 -11.84 -7.01 6.65
C PHE A 124 -12.60 -6.73 7.93
N PRO A 125 -13.66 -7.51 8.24
CA PRO A 125 -14.58 -7.22 9.35
C PRO A 125 -13.92 -7.30 10.73
N THR A 126 -12.82 -8.02 10.86
CA THR A 126 -12.07 -8.16 12.12
C THR A 126 -11.07 -7.05 12.37
N MET A 127 -10.85 -6.18 11.38
CA MET A 127 -9.92 -5.06 11.48
C MET A 127 -10.67 -3.74 11.70
N LYS A 128 -10.03 -2.83 12.42
CA LYS A 128 -10.50 -1.44 12.49
C LYS A 128 -9.97 -0.68 11.27
N CYS A 129 -10.81 -0.54 10.25
CA CYS A 129 -10.46 0.24 9.06
C CYS A 129 -10.67 1.74 9.32
N THR A 130 -9.67 2.54 9.00
CA THR A 130 -9.69 4.00 9.08
C THR A 130 -9.55 4.61 7.70
N HIS A 131 -9.77 5.92 7.55
CA HIS A 131 -9.49 6.61 6.28
C HIS A 131 -8.02 6.49 5.85
N ALA A 132 -7.10 6.46 6.81
CA ALA A 132 -5.66 6.33 6.53
C ALA A 132 -5.25 4.92 6.06
N THR A 133 -5.94 3.87 6.51
CA THR A 133 -5.53 2.47 6.28
C THR A 133 -6.33 1.75 5.21
N SER A 134 -7.53 2.22 4.92
CA SER A 134 -8.49 1.53 4.04
C SER A 134 -7.98 1.33 2.62
N ASP A 135 -7.42 2.36 2.00
CA ASP A 135 -6.98 2.27 0.62
C ASP A 135 -5.79 1.29 0.48
N ALA A 136 -4.84 1.29 1.41
CA ALA A 136 -3.74 0.33 1.41
C ALA A 136 -4.24 -1.13 1.53
N LEU A 137 -5.21 -1.39 2.43
CA LEU A 137 -5.84 -2.70 2.57
C LEU A 137 -6.54 -3.14 1.29
N LEU A 138 -7.26 -2.23 0.64
CA LEU A 138 -7.95 -2.52 -0.62
C LEU A 138 -6.98 -2.77 -1.76
N ILE A 139 -5.88 -2.03 -1.84
CA ILE A 139 -4.82 -2.24 -2.84
C ILE A 139 -4.15 -3.62 -2.63
N ALA A 140 -3.91 -4.02 -1.38
CA ALA A 140 -3.41 -5.36 -1.07
C ALA A 140 -4.40 -6.45 -1.49
N GLU A 141 -5.69 -6.26 -1.24
CA GLU A 141 -6.74 -7.20 -1.67
C GLU A 141 -6.87 -7.26 -3.19
N TYR A 142 -6.77 -6.13 -3.88
CA TYR A 142 -6.67 -6.10 -5.33
C TYR A 142 -5.49 -6.96 -5.81
N GLY A 143 -4.32 -6.74 -5.25
CA GLY A 143 -3.12 -7.53 -5.56
C GLY A 143 -3.31 -9.02 -5.30
N ARG A 144 -3.98 -9.38 -4.22
CA ARG A 144 -4.30 -10.79 -3.91
C ARG A 144 -5.18 -11.42 -4.98
N ARG A 145 -6.21 -10.73 -5.44
CA ARG A 145 -7.13 -11.24 -6.47
C ARG A 145 -6.48 -11.42 -7.82
N VAL A 146 -5.60 -10.53 -8.23
CA VAL A 146 -4.91 -10.64 -9.55
C VAL A 146 -3.76 -11.65 -9.55
N ASN A 147 -3.36 -12.17 -8.39
CA ASN A 147 -2.35 -13.22 -8.25
C ASN A 147 -2.94 -14.61 -7.94
N GLN A 148 -4.24 -14.74 -7.92
CA GLN A 148 -4.94 -16.04 -7.85
C GLN A 148 -5.08 -16.65 -9.24
#